data_3cc30f476cd130e55a31a1d210faf831
#
_entry.id   3cc30f476cd130e55a31a1d210faf831
#
_cell.length_a   1.000
_cell.length_b   1.000
_cell.length_c   1.000
_cell.angle_alpha   90.00
_cell.angle_beta   90.00
_cell.angle_gamma   90.00
#
_symmetry.space_group_name_H-M   'P 1'
#
loop_
_entity.id
_entity.type
_entity.pdbx_description
1 polymer ?
#
loop_
_entity_poly.entity_id
_entity_poly.type
_entity_poly.pdbx_seq_one_letter_code
_entity_poly.pdbx_strand_id
1 'polypeptide(L)'
;YGRILACRRVSRTVMLGSAPSTSALRDQGIRGLETSRVLLGVVQPGENIADFKDALNTLHGSLSYLYNNPNGNRFWYDTKPTLRKTAEDRASQVSLADVDMEIESRLKKCRKENPFAGVHPSPTSSGDVPDDQAVRLVLLRTNDTYRRNYDNSAAMRAVQDILNNRGASPRIFRNMLAFVAPDESKIG
;
A
#
# COMPACT_ATOMS: atom_id res chain seq x y z
N TYR A 1 -27.10 1.18 -16.10
CA TYR A 1 -28.07 0.16 -15.63
C TYR A 1 -27.64 -1.27 -16.05
N GLY A 2 -27.20 -1.54 -17.28
CA GLY A 2 -26.83 -2.88 -17.78
C GLY A 2 -25.69 -3.54 -16.98
N ARG A 3 -24.65 -2.79 -16.62
CA ARG A 3 -23.49 -3.31 -15.86
C ARG A 3 -23.87 -3.76 -14.44
N ILE A 4 -24.76 -3.06 -13.76
CA ILE A 4 -25.27 -3.44 -12.42
C ILE A 4 -26.10 -4.74 -12.50
N LEU A 5 -26.92 -4.88 -13.52
CA LEU A 5 -27.71 -6.10 -13.74
C LEU A 5 -26.82 -7.31 -14.04
N ALA A 6 -25.78 -7.15 -14.86
CA ALA A 6 -24.82 -8.20 -15.16
C ALA A 6 -24.08 -8.65 -13.88
N CYS A 7 -23.56 -7.72 -13.08
CA CYS A 7 -22.92 -8.05 -11.79
C CYS A 7 -23.88 -8.79 -10.85
N ARG A 8 -25.13 -8.35 -10.75
CA ARG A 8 -26.14 -9.00 -9.88
C ARG A 8 -26.46 -10.43 -10.32
N ARG A 9 -26.60 -10.66 -11.63
CA ARG A 9 -26.88 -12.00 -12.19
C ARG A 9 -25.69 -12.92 -11.99
N VAL A 10 -24.47 -12.46 -12.32
CA VAL A 10 -23.21 -13.21 -12.12
C VAL A 10 -23.03 -13.58 -10.65
N SER A 11 -23.14 -12.61 -9.73
CA SER A 11 -22.98 -12.84 -8.29
C SER A 11 -23.93 -13.92 -7.77
N ARG A 12 -25.23 -13.84 -8.14
CA ARG A 12 -26.24 -14.84 -7.76
C ARG A 12 -25.94 -16.24 -8.32
N THR A 13 -25.54 -16.31 -9.58
CA THR A 13 -25.22 -17.60 -10.21
C THR A 13 -24.01 -18.25 -9.58
N VAL A 14 -22.95 -17.48 -9.29
CA VAL A 14 -21.77 -18.01 -8.59
C VAL A 14 -22.16 -18.46 -7.17
N MET A 15 -22.96 -17.68 -6.45
CA MET A 15 -23.40 -18.02 -5.10
C MET A 15 -24.21 -19.32 -5.08
N LEU A 16 -25.24 -19.42 -5.91
CA LEU A 16 -26.09 -20.61 -5.99
C LEU A 16 -25.31 -21.83 -6.48
N GLY A 17 -24.46 -21.67 -7.49
CA GLY A 17 -23.68 -22.75 -8.07
C GLY A 17 -22.51 -23.23 -7.18
N SER A 18 -22.04 -22.41 -6.25
CA SER A 18 -21.00 -22.81 -5.28
C SER A 18 -21.54 -23.33 -3.95
N ALA A 19 -22.80 -23.04 -3.62
CA ALA A 19 -23.44 -23.47 -2.37
C ALA A 19 -23.46 -25.00 -2.17
N PRO A 20 -23.75 -25.83 -3.20
CA PRO A 20 -23.81 -27.29 -3.03
C PRO A 20 -22.44 -27.98 -3.04
N SER A 21 -21.32 -27.26 -2.97
CA SER A 21 -20.01 -27.90 -2.86
C SER A 21 -19.88 -28.70 -1.58
N THR A 22 -19.96 -30.03 -1.71
CA THR A 22 -19.79 -30.97 -0.58
C THR A 22 -18.36 -30.97 -0.08
N SER A 23 -18.15 -31.41 1.18
CA SER A 23 -16.81 -31.56 1.75
C SER A 23 -15.90 -32.44 0.88
N ALA A 24 -16.42 -33.54 0.34
CA ALA A 24 -15.68 -34.43 -0.54
C ALA A 24 -15.16 -33.75 -1.84
N LEU A 25 -15.93 -32.84 -2.43
CA LEU A 25 -15.49 -32.08 -3.60
C LEU A 25 -14.44 -31.02 -3.22
N ARG A 26 -14.52 -30.46 -2.01
CA ARG A 26 -13.51 -29.55 -1.47
C ARG A 26 -12.16 -30.25 -1.28
N ASP A 27 -12.16 -31.45 -0.75
CA ASP A 27 -10.97 -32.24 -0.48
C ASP A 27 -10.25 -32.68 -1.79
N GLN A 28 -11.00 -32.83 -2.89
CA GLN A 28 -10.46 -33.11 -4.22
C GLN A 28 -9.95 -31.84 -4.97
N GLY A 29 -10.01 -30.66 -4.34
CA GLY A 29 -9.61 -29.38 -4.97
C GLY A 29 -10.57 -28.87 -6.04
N ILE A 30 -11.72 -29.54 -6.27
CA ILE A 30 -12.76 -29.16 -7.22
C ILE A 30 -13.75 -28.25 -6.52
N ARG A 31 -13.41 -26.97 -6.41
CA ARG A 31 -14.25 -25.99 -5.75
C ARG A 31 -14.76 -24.93 -6.73
N GLY A 32 -16.01 -24.53 -6.53
CA GLY A 32 -16.62 -23.42 -7.26
C GLY A 32 -17.11 -23.78 -8.65
N LEU A 33 -17.62 -22.78 -9.35
CA LEU A 33 -18.24 -22.86 -10.66
C LEU A 33 -17.25 -22.38 -11.74
N GLU A 34 -17.15 -23.11 -12.83
CA GLU A 34 -16.34 -22.69 -13.99
C GLU A 34 -16.93 -21.44 -14.66
N THR A 35 -16.06 -20.58 -15.19
CA THR A 35 -16.46 -19.37 -15.93
C THR A 35 -17.46 -19.70 -17.04
N SER A 36 -17.23 -20.78 -17.79
CA SER A 36 -18.15 -21.25 -18.85
C SER A 36 -19.55 -21.54 -18.31
N ARG A 37 -19.65 -22.19 -17.18
CA ARG A 37 -20.94 -22.51 -16.52
C ARG A 37 -21.59 -21.26 -15.91
N VAL A 38 -20.80 -20.32 -15.37
CA VAL A 38 -21.32 -19.03 -14.92
C VAL A 38 -21.96 -18.30 -16.10
N LEU A 39 -21.24 -18.19 -17.22
CA LEU A 39 -21.72 -17.50 -18.44
C LEU A 39 -22.98 -18.17 -19.01
N LEU A 40 -23.01 -19.51 -19.07
CA LEU A 40 -24.19 -20.26 -19.50
C LEU A 40 -25.41 -19.98 -18.63
N GLY A 41 -25.22 -19.77 -17.33
CA GLY A 41 -26.31 -19.49 -16.39
C GLY A 41 -26.80 -18.04 -16.39
N VAL A 42 -26.03 -17.09 -16.97
CA VAL A 42 -26.37 -15.67 -16.87
C VAL A 42 -26.69 -15.00 -18.22
N VAL A 43 -26.07 -15.45 -19.32
CA VAL A 43 -26.23 -14.81 -20.64
C VAL A 43 -27.54 -15.26 -21.27
N GLN A 44 -28.33 -14.31 -21.76
CA GLN A 44 -29.55 -14.57 -22.51
C GLN A 44 -29.33 -14.32 -24.02
N PRO A 45 -30.17 -14.90 -24.88
CA PRO A 45 -30.10 -14.64 -26.31
C PRO A 45 -30.13 -13.14 -26.63
N GLY A 46 -29.18 -12.67 -27.44
CA GLY A 46 -29.05 -11.26 -27.82
C GLY A 46 -28.17 -10.41 -26.87
N GLU A 47 -27.71 -10.96 -25.74
CA GLU A 47 -26.80 -10.25 -24.84
C GLU A 47 -25.32 -10.50 -25.20
N ASN A 48 -24.45 -9.51 -24.88
CA ASN A 48 -23.02 -9.61 -25.13
C ASN A 48 -22.33 -10.36 -23.99
N ILE A 49 -21.66 -11.46 -24.32
CA ILE A 49 -20.91 -12.29 -23.35
C ILE A 49 -19.79 -11.49 -22.66
N ALA A 50 -19.18 -10.52 -23.36
CA ALA A 50 -18.08 -9.72 -22.79
C ALA A 50 -18.52 -8.94 -21.54
N ASP A 51 -19.73 -8.40 -21.53
CA ASP A 51 -20.26 -7.63 -20.38
C ASP A 51 -20.33 -8.47 -19.10
N PHE A 52 -20.65 -9.76 -19.23
CA PHE A 52 -20.72 -10.69 -18.11
C PHE A 52 -19.33 -11.17 -17.65
N LYS A 53 -18.36 -11.30 -18.56
CA LYS A 53 -16.96 -11.55 -18.21
C LYS A 53 -16.37 -10.38 -17.44
N ASP A 54 -16.61 -9.15 -17.90
CA ASP A 54 -16.18 -7.94 -17.23
C ASP A 54 -16.85 -7.77 -15.86
N ALA A 55 -18.12 -8.11 -15.76
CA ALA A 55 -18.83 -8.15 -14.48
C ALA A 55 -18.21 -9.14 -13.50
N LEU A 56 -17.84 -10.34 -13.96
CA LEU A 56 -17.18 -11.36 -13.13
C LEU A 56 -15.82 -10.88 -12.63
N ASN A 57 -15.00 -10.28 -13.50
CA ASN A 57 -13.70 -9.70 -13.15
C ASN A 57 -13.85 -8.54 -12.17
N THR A 58 -14.81 -7.66 -12.39
CA THR A 58 -15.12 -6.53 -11.49
C THR A 58 -15.53 -7.03 -10.10
N LEU A 59 -16.41 -8.03 -10.03
CA LEU A 59 -16.84 -8.63 -8.77
C LEU A 59 -15.67 -9.28 -8.04
N HIS A 60 -14.83 -10.04 -8.74
CA HIS A 60 -13.65 -10.66 -8.13
C HIS A 60 -12.67 -9.59 -7.60
N GLY A 61 -12.48 -8.50 -8.34
CA GLY A 61 -11.65 -7.37 -7.90
C GLY A 61 -12.22 -6.59 -6.72
N SER A 62 -13.54 -6.60 -6.49
CA SER A 62 -14.23 -5.75 -5.50
C SER A 62 -14.71 -6.50 -4.26
N LEU A 63 -15.12 -7.77 -4.42
CA LEU A 63 -15.77 -8.52 -3.33
C LEU A 63 -14.75 -9.19 -2.40
N SER A 64 -14.99 -9.06 -1.12
CA SER A 64 -14.12 -9.55 -0.05
C SER A 64 -14.24 -11.07 0.20
N TYR A 65 -15.27 -11.71 -0.31
CA TYR A 65 -15.59 -13.11 -0.05
C TYR A 65 -15.70 -13.96 -1.33
N LEU A 66 -15.41 -13.38 -2.49
CA LEU A 66 -15.38 -14.06 -3.78
C LEU A 66 -13.96 -14.51 -4.09
N TYR A 67 -13.78 -15.81 -4.22
CA TYR A 67 -12.52 -16.46 -4.51
C TYR A 67 -12.46 -16.95 -5.96
N ASN A 68 -11.25 -17.11 -6.47
CA ASN A 68 -10.97 -17.86 -7.68
C ASN A 68 -9.84 -18.89 -7.45
N ASN A 69 -9.75 -19.89 -8.32
CA ASN A 69 -8.61 -20.80 -8.33
C ASN A 69 -7.37 -20.13 -8.97
N PRO A 70 -6.15 -20.70 -8.80
CA PRO A 70 -4.91 -20.15 -9.36
C PRO A 70 -4.95 -19.94 -10.88
N ASN A 71 -5.71 -20.76 -11.61
CA ASN A 71 -5.89 -20.63 -13.05
C ASN A 71 -6.92 -19.55 -13.46
N GLY A 72 -7.62 -18.95 -12.50
CA GLY A 72 -8.58 -17.88 -12.71
C GLY A 72 -9.86 -18.29 -13.45
N ASN A 73 -10.15 -19.59 -13.56
CA ASN A 73 -11.28 -20.09 -14.35
C ASN A 73 -12.43 -20.67 -13.51
N ARG A 74 -12.32 -20.74 -12.17
CA ARG A 74 -13.37 -21.20 -11.26
C ARG A 74 -13.56 -20.18 -10.15
N PHE A 75 -14.82 -19.92 -9.79
CA PHE A 75 -15.21 -18.93 -8.78
C PHE A 75 -16.13 -19.52 -7.76
N TRP A 76 -15.96 -19.12 -6.46
CA TRP A 76 -16.83 -19.52 -5.37
C TRP A 76 -16.87 -18.45 -4.27
N TYR A 77 -17.94 -18.47 -3.49
CA TYR A 77 -18.00 -17.71 -2.25
C TYR A 77 -17.52 -18.54 -1.06
N ASP A 78 -16.90 -17.88 -0.11
CA ASP A 78 -16.53 -18.48 1.17
C ASP A 78 -17.02 -17.60 2.33
N THR A 79 -17.07 -18.20 3.53
CA THR A 79 -17.37 -17.50 4.78
C THR A 79 -16.16 -16.76 5.34
N LYS A 80 -14.95 -17.14 4.94
CA LYS A 80 -13.71 -16.45 5.31
C LYS A 80 -13.42 -15.31 4.33
N PRO A 81 -12.93 -14.16 4.80
CA PRO A 81 -12.52 -13.09 3.90
C PRO A 81 -11.28 -13.47 3.09
N THR A 82 -11.13 -12.88 1.90
CA THR A 82 -9.93 -13.02 1.09
C THR A 82 -8.70 -12.43 1.82
N LEU A 83 -7.50 -12.89 1.45
CA LEU A 83 -6.25 -12.34 2.01
C LEU A 83 -6.15 -10.83 1.83
N ARG A 84 -6.63 -10.32 0.68
CA ARG A 84 -6.69 -8.88 0.44
C ARG A 84 -7.54 -8.17 1.49
N LYS A 85 -8.76 -8.64 1.74
CA LYS A 85 -9.65 -8.05 2.75
C LYS A 85 -9.04 -8.13 4.15
N THR A 86 -8.43 -9.26 4.48
CA THR A 86 -7.72 -9.41 5.76
C THR A 86 -6.57 -8.42 5.90
N ALA A 87 -5.82 -8.18 4.82
CA ALA A 87 -4.73 -7.21 4.82
C ALA A 87 -5.27 -5.77 4.95
N GLU A 88 -6.32 -5.40 4.21
CA GLU A 88 -6.98 -4.10 4.31
C GLU A 88 -7.52 -3.85 5.73
N ASP A 89 -8.19 -4.85 6.33
CA ASP A 89 -8.73 -4.74 7.69
C ASP A 89 -7.60 -4.58 8.73
N ARG A 90 -6.48 -5.28 8.57
CA ARG A 90 -5.31 -5.10 9.43
C ARG A 90 -4.66 -3.74 9.22
N ALA A 91 -4.51 -3.31 7.97
CA ALA A 91 -3.95 -1.99 7.66
C ALA A 91 -4.78 -0.86 8.27
N SER A 92 -6.11 -0.97 8.25
CA SER A 92 -7.00 0.04 8.85
C SER A 92 -6.91 0.13 10.38
N GLN A 93 -6.35 -0.89 11.04
CA GLN A 93 -6.15 -0.92 12.50
C GLN A 93 -4.79 -0.36 12.93
N VAL A 94 -3.87 -0.15 11.98
CA VAL A 94 -2.53 0.40 12.27
C VAL A 94 -2.64 1.91 12.35
N SER A 95 -2.16 2.51 13.43
CA SER A 95 -2.13 3.97 13.57
C SER A 95 -1.01 4.58 12.71
N LEU A 96 -1.20 5.81 12.26
CA LEU A 96 -0.13 6.54 11.55
C LEU A 96 1.13 6.69 12.41
N ALA A 97 0.98 6.83 13.73
CA ALA A 97 2.12 6.89 14.65
C ALA A 97 2.94 5.59 14.65
N ASP A 98 2.28 4.42 14.57
CA ASP A 98 2.97 3.13 14.48
C ASP A 98 3.70 2.99 13.14
N VAL A 99 3.10 3.48 12.05
CA VAL A 99 3.76 3.51 10.73
C VAL A 99 5.00 4.38 10.78
N ASP A 100 4.91 5.59 11.34
CA ASP A 100 6.05 6.51 11.48
C ASP A 100 7.17 5.89 12.32
N MET A 101 6.83 5.28 13.46
CA MET A 101 7.81 4.58 14.31
C MET A 101 8.51 3.43 13.57
N GLU A 102 7.79 2.66 12.79
CA GLU A 102 8.38 1.55 12.01
C GLU A 102 9.29 2.09 10.90
N ILE A 103 8.90 3.16 10.20
CA ILE A 103 9.74 3.82 9.20
C ILE A 103 11.02 4.34 9.85
N GLU A 104 10.92 5.05 10.97
CA GLU A 104 12.09 5.55 11.72
C GLU A 104 13.00 4.40 12.17
N SER A 105 12.41 3.30 12.66
CA SER A 105 13.16 2.10 13.05
C SER A 105 13.95 1.52 11.88
N ARG A 106 13.36 1.49 10.69
CA ARG A 106 14.04 1.02 9.47
C ARG A 106 15.13 1.99 9.03
N LEU A 107 14.88 3.30 9.05
CA LEU A 107 15.86 4.33 8.72
C LEU A 107 17.06 4.28 9.66
N LYS A 108 16.86 4.05 10.96
CA LYS A 108 17.95 3.88 11.94
C LYS A 108 18.84 2.65 11.67
N LYS A 109 18.33 1.66 10.96
CA LYS A 109 19.10 0.48 10.51
C LYS A 109 19.93 0.75 9.26
N CYS A 110 19.70 1.86 8.55
CA CYS A 110 20.52 2.26 7.42
C CYS A 110 21.94 2.50 7.88
N ARG A 111 22.85 1.65 7.41
CA ARG A 111 24.26 1.72 7.78
C ARG A 111 24.97 2.78 6.97
N LYS A 112 26.01 3.32 7.57
CA LYS A 112 26.97 4.17 6.89
C LYS A 112 27.62 3.43 5.75
N GLU A 113 27.39 3.88 4.53
CA GLU A 113 28.15 3.50 3.34
C GLU A 113 28.82 4.75 2.78
N ASN A 114 30.06 4.58 2.28
CA ASN A 114 30.76 5.68 1.61
C ASN A 114 29.84 6.38 0.60
N PRO A 115 29.86 7.71 0.49
CA PRO A 115 30.96 8.62 0.88
C PRO A 115 30.74 9.39 2.21
N PHE A 116 29.67 9.16 2.95
CA PHE A 116 29.32 9.96 4.12
C PHE A 116 30.09 9.54 5.38
N ALA A 117 30.55 10.52 6.16
CA ALA A 117 31.17 10.28 7.47
C ALA A 117 30.17 9.77 8.50
N GLY A 118 28.88 10.05 8.33
CA GLY A 118 27.79 9.54 9.14
C GLY A 118 26.44 9.76 8.48
N VAL A 119 25.46 8.92 8.86
CA VAL A 119 24.04 9.06 8.49
C VAL A 119 23.25 9.37 9.75
N HIS A 120 22.44 10.40 9.72
CA HIS A 120 21.62 10.88 10.83
C HIS A 120 20.13 10.75 10.43
N PRO A 121 19.50 9.60 10.72
CA PRO A 121 18.10 9.39 10.41
C PRO A 121 17.19 10.02 11.45
N SER A 122 16.18 10.73 10.98
CA SER A 122 15.08 11.30 11.77
C SER A 122 15.56 12.11 12.99
N PRO A 123 16.47 13.13 12.82
CA PRO A 123 16.91 13.93 13.95
C PRO A 123 15.73 14.65 14.60
N THR A 124 15.68 14.64 15.93
CA THR A 124 14.63 15.33 16.70
C THR A 124 15.01 16.77 16.99
N SER A 125 16.28 17.07 16.93
CA SER A 125 16.88 18.38 17.23
C SER A 125 18.07 18.63 16.32
N SER A 126 18.36 19.89 16.04
CA SER A 126 19.58 20.28 15.31
C SER A 126 20.87 19.87 16.03
N GLY A 127 20.79 19.62 17.34
CA GLY A 127 21.89 19.10 18.15
C GLY A 127 22.28 17.65 17.88
N ASP A 128 21.36 16.85 17.29
CA ASP A 128 21.59 15.44 16.98
C ASP A 128 22.56 15.23 15.80
N VAL A 129 22.83 16.29 15.05
CA VAL A 129 23.75 16.29 13.91
C VAL A 129 25.04 16.98 14.29
N PRO A 130 26.20 16.27 14.36
CA PRO A 130 27.49 16.87 14.65
C PRO A 130 27.88 18.01 13.70
N ASP A 131 28.71 18.91 14.19
CA ASP A 131 29.23 20.06 13.44
C ASP A 131 30.75 19.91 13.32
N ASP A 132 31.20 19.29 12.25
CA ASP A 132 32.61 19.01 11.96
C ASP A 132 32.90 19.07 10.45
N GLN A 133 34.16 18.96 10.07
CA GLN A 133 34.62 19.02 8.65
C GLN A 133 34.37 17.72 7.87
N ALA A 134 33.36 16.93 8.23
CA ALA A 134 33.06 15.67 7.58
C ALA A 134 31.66 15.70 6.95
N VAL A 135 31.55 15.25 5.69
CA VAL A 135 30.26 15.25 4.98
C VAL A 135 29.30 14.24 5.61
N ARG A 136 28.13 14.70 6.00
CA ARG A 136 27.10 13.90 6.67
C ARG A 136 25.80 13.92 5.92
N LEU A 137 25.10 12.78 5.95
CA LEU A 137 23.77 12.63 5.39
C LEU A 137 22.72 12.75 6.49
N VAL A 138 21.77 13.64 6.32
CA VAL A 138 20.62 13.83 7.21
C VAL A 138 19.37 13.33 6.48
N LEU A 139 18.72 12.33 7.04
CA LEU A 139 17.42 11.84 6.56
C LEU A 139 16.34 12.47 7.42
N LEU A 140 15.55 13.37 6.85
CA LEU A 140 14.51 14.08 7.59
C LEU A 140 13.39 13.11 8.02
N ARG A 141 12.57 13.55 8.97
CA ARG A 141 11.44 12.78 9.50
C ARG A 141 10.34 12.62 8.46
N THR A 142 9.49 11.64 8.61
CA THR A 142 8.34 11.40 7.73
C THR A 142 7.42 12.61 7.59
N ASN A 143 7.27 13.39 8.67
CA ASN A 143 6.44 14.58 8.70
C ASN A 143 7.11 15.84 8.11
N ASP A 144 8.43 15.81 7.91
CA ASP A 144 9.19 16.91 7.31
C ASP A 144 9.17 16.77 5.79
N THR A 145 8.00 16.94 5.19
CA THR A 145 7.77 16.74 3.76
C THR A 145 8.30 17.89 2.90
N TYR A 146 8.86 17.53 1.75
CA TYR A 146 9.28 18.49 0.73
C TYR A 146 8.20 18.64 -0.34
N ARG A 147 7.85 19.88 -0.67
CA ARG A 147 6.98 20.22 -1.79
C ARG A 147 7.74 21.02 -2.82
N ARG A 148 7.74 20.54 -4.05
CA ARG A 148 8.43 21.21 -5.17
C ARG A 148 7.87 22.63 -5.39
N ASN A 149 8.77 23.60 -5.60
CA ASN A 149 8.44 25.02 -5.79
C ASN A 149 7.72 25.68 -4.60
N TYR A 150 7.93 25.14 -3.39
CA TYR A 150 7.41 25.74 -2.16
C TYR A 150 8.53 25.86 -1.12
N ASP A 151 9.12 27.06 -1.04
CA ASP A 151 10.31 27.34 -0.23
C ASP A 151 10.06 27.27 1.29
N ASN A 152 8.80 27.24 1.71
CA ASN A 152 8.42 27.14 3.12
C ASN A 152 7.79 25.76 3.48
N SER A 153 8.20 24.69 2.79
CA SER A 153 7.79 23.34 3.14
C SER A 153 8.35 22.93 4.52
N ALA A 154 7.73 21.91 5.14
CA ALA A 154 8.20 21.41 6.44
C ALA A 154 9.67 20.98 6.38
N ALA A 155 10.06 20.29 5.29
CA ALA A 155 11.45 19.92 5.05
C ALA A 155 12.38 21.13 4.99
N MET A 156 12.01 22.19 4.28
CA MET A 156 12.87 23.39 4.17
C MET A 156 13.07 24.10 5.49
N ARG A 157 12.04 24.14 6.33
CA ARG A 157 12.16 24.70 7.69
C ARG A 157 13.09 23.86 8.57
N ALA A 158 12.93 22.52 8.54
CA ALA A 158 13.81 21.60 9.28
C ALA A 158 15.26 21.69 8.80
N VAL A 159 15.48 21.75 7.46
CA VAL A 159 16.80 21.96 6.87
C VAL A 159 17.43 23.28 7.33
N GLN A 160 16.68 24.38 7.31
CA GLN A 160 17.16 25.69 7.75
C GLN A 160 17.54 25.72 9.22
N ASP A 161 16.75 25.08 10.08
CA ASP A 161 17.09 24.97 11.49
C ASP A 161 18.39 24.19 11.71
N ILE A 162 18.55 23.03 11.07
CA ILE A 162 19.77 22.22 11.18
C ILE A 162 20.97 22.91 10.56
N LEU A 163 20.82 23.66 9.45
CA LEU A 163 21.89 24.41 8.81
C LEU A 163 22.35 25.62 9.63
N ASN A 164 21.44 26.26 10.32
CA ASN A 164 21.78 27.45 11.10
C ASN A 164 22.25 27.14 12.49
N ASN A 165 21.74 26.06 13.10
CA ASN A 165 21.95 25.77 14.51
C ASN A 165 22.51 24.36 14.73
N ARG A 166 23.25 24.19 15.80
CA ARG A 166 23.54 22.92 16.47
C ARG A 166 23.08 23.04 17.93
N GLY A 167 21.85 22.63 18.18
CA GLY A 167 21.20 22.90 19.48
C GLY A 167 21.10 24.42 19.73
N ALA A 168 21.66 24.89 20.82
CA ALA A 168 21.64 26.31 21.18
C ALA A 168 22.76 27.15 20.52
N SER A 169 23.70 26.56 19.79
CA SER A 169 24.84 27.23 19.19
C SER A 169 24.69 27.36 17.67
N PRO A 170 25.17 28.44 17.03
CA PRO A 170 25.23 28.52 15.58
C PRO A 170 26.11 27.42 14.99
N ARG A 171 25.73 26.87 13.84
CA ARG A 171 26.53 25.88 13.09
C ARG A 171 27.63 26.56 12.27
N ILE A 172 28.82 25.96 12.33
CA ILE A 172 30.01 26.45 11.62
C ILE A 172 30.11 25.79 10.24
N PHE A 173 30.03 24.45 10.17
CA PHE A 173 30.26 23.69 8.93
C PHE A 173 28.96 23.39 8.17
N ARG A 174 28.29 24.43 7.67
CA ARG A 174 26.99 24.33 6.99
C ARG A 174 27.06 23.59 5.66
N ASN A 175 28.17 23.65 4.96
CA ASN A 175 28.40 23.03 3.64
C ASN A 175 28.74 21.54 3.72
N MET A 176 28.86 20.98 4.91
CA MET A 176 29.17 19.56 5.14
C MET A 176 27.92 18.69 5.33
N LEU A 177 26.72 19.20 5.02
CA LEU A 177 25.47 18.49 5.20
C LEU A 177 24.77 18.23 3.86
N ALA A 178 24.36 17.00 3.64
CA ALA A 178 23.42 16.60 2.59
C ALA A 178 22.10 16.19 3.23
N PHE A 179 20.97 16.56 2.63
CA PHE A 179 19.64 16.27 3.18
C PHE A 179 18.82 15.43 2.21
N VAL A 180 18.04 14.51 2.75
CA VAL A 180 17.00 13.76 2.06
C VAL A 180 15.69 13.96 2.80
N ALA A 181 14.66 14.37 2.08
CA ALA A 181 13.32 14.57 2.61
C ALA A 181 12.31 13.72 1.84
N PRO A 182 11.22 13.29 2.49
CA PRO A 182 10.11 12.65 1.81
C PRO A 182 9.40 13.65 0.88
N ASP A 183 9.02 13.19 -0.31
CA ASP A 183 8.23 13.99 -1.27
C ASP A 183 6.76 13.96 -0.83
N GLU A 184 6.16 15.13 -0.58
CA GLU A 184 4.76 15.27 -0.17
C GLU A 184 3.79 14.57 -1.14
N SER A 185 4.11 14.55 -2.44
CA SER A 185 3.27 13.91 -3.46
C SER A 185 3.30 12.37 -3.43
N LYS A 186 4.21 11.78 -2.67
CA LYS A 186 4.45 10.34 -2.58
C LYS A 186 4.04 9.73 -1.23
N ILE A 187 3.65 10.58 -0.28
CA ILE A 187 3.11 10.17 1.01
C ILE A 187 1.59 10.15 0.84
N GLY A 188 1.01 8.96 0.78
CA GLY A 188 -0.43 8.75 0.62
C GLY A 188 -0.82 7.35 0.99
#